data_69c26fa34c0672c2eecf4eb005c32bcf
#
_entry.id   69c26fa34c0672c2eecf4eb005c32bcf
#
_cell.length_a   1.000
_cell.length_b   1.000
_cell.length_c   1.000
_cell.angle_alpha   90.00
_cell.angle_beta   90.00
_cell.angle_gamma   90.00
#
_symmetry.space_group_name_H-M   'P 1'
#
loop_
_entity.id
_entity.type
_entity.pdbx_description
1 polymer ?
#
loop_
_entity_poly.entity_id
_entity_poly.type
_entity_poly.pdbx_seq_one_letter_code
_entity_poly.pdbx_strand_id
1 'polypeptide(L)'
;FRSRRQTYENLEILLLNDGSKDVSYPVCEMLSKADARIVLIDKENSGVSATRNLGMRMARGKYLQFVDADDTLEPFATELLVQRAEDNNADLVIAAYNRIVPYKPKKEAKLDPLLPNKKKQLTERLAKFQTFGFLPMGFMTKEEFACGLMQEPASFYYGVMWNKLYRADLVRAHTDVQCSEEMTWSEDLYFNLTYIRYAERFFALTAPIYNYYDNPGSAVHLTKVRTAITARTALFSYYKELYEQLGLYEENKLQIFKYLISSSEA
;
A
#
# COMPACT_ATOMS: atom_id res chain seq x y z
N PHE A 1 4.74 -2.68 -16.89
CA PHE A 1 4.77 -3.41 -15.62
C PHE A 1 6.20 -3.35 -15.03
N ARG A 2 6.41 -2.48 -14.02
CA ARG A 2 7.76 -2.16 -13.51
C ARG A 2 8.24 -3.16 -12.43
N SER A 3 7.37 -3.91 -11.78
CA SER A 3 7.75 -4.94 -10.78
C SER A 3 8.69 -6.02 -11.35
N ARG A 4 8.69 -6.26 -12.66
CA ARG A 4 9.65 -7.15 -13.32
C ARG A 4 11.09 -6.65 -13.32
N ARG A 5 11.29 -5.34 -13.14
CA ARG A 5 12.62 -4.68 -13.24
C ARG A 5 13.25 -4.48 -11.87
N GLN A 6 12.77 -5.20 -10.84
CA GLN A 6 13.41 -5.16 -9.55
C GLN A 6 14.80 -5.79 -9.61
N THR A 7 15.76 -5.17 -8.92
CA THR A 7 17.12 -5.70 -8.79
C THR A 7 17.18 -6.98 -7.96
N TYR A 8 16.22 -7.18 -7.06
CA TYR A 8 16.05 -8.42 -6.30
C TYR A 8 15.45 -9.50 -7.20
N GLU A 9 16.19 -10.58 -7.42
CA GLU A 9 15.83 -11.61 -8.40
C GLU A 9 14.90 -12.70 -7.84
N ASN A 10 15.04 -13.03 -6.54
CA ASN A 10 14.29 -14.13 -5.89
C ASN A 10 12.84 -13.69 -5.57
N LEU A 11 12.04 -13.49 -6.61
CA LEU A 11 10.66 -13.02 -6.55
C LEU A 11 9.69 -14.09 -7.05
N GLU A 12 8.56 -14.22 -6.36
CA GLU A 12 7.31 -14.72 -6.88
C GLU A 12 6.39 -13.51 -7.12
N ILE A 13 5.88 -13.37 -8.33
CA ILE A 13 5.01 -12.26 -8.71
C ILE A 13 3.61 -12.78 -8.98
N LEU A 14 2.67 -12.54 -8.09
CA LEU A 14 1.28 -12.92 -8.27
C LEU A 14 0.53 -11.80 -8.98
N LEU A 15 0.07 -12.06 -10.22
CA LEU A 15 -0.84 -11.18 -10.95
C LEU A 15 -2.27 -11.66 -10.77
N LEU A 16 -3.05 -10.92 -10.00
CA LEU A 16 -4.44 -11.27 -9.70
C LEU A 16 -5.37 -10.42 -10.56
N ASN A 17 -6.02 -11.05 -11.53
CA ASN A 17 -7.07 -10.41 -12.33
C ASN A 17 -8.43 -10.63 -11.68
N ASP A 18 -9.03 -9.56 -11.17
CA ASP A 18 -10.33 -9.57 -10.48
C ASP A 18 -11.48 -9.30 -11.46
N GLY A 19 -11.55 -10.11 -12.52
CA GLY A 19 -12.61 -10.07 -13.51
C GLY A 19 -12.60 -8.80 -14.37
N SER A 20 -11.42 -8.32 -14.80
CA SER A 20 -11.30 -7.16 -15.70
C SER A 20 -12.01 -7.42 -17.03
N LYS A 21 -12.71 -6.39 -17.53
CA LYS A 21 -13.47 -6.45 -18.79
C LYS A 21 -12.74 -5.77 -19.97
N ASP A 22 -11.54 -5.29 -19.73
CA ASP A 22 -10.68 -4.61 -20.69
C ASP A 22 -9.51 -5.52 -21.15
N VAL A 23 -8.45 -4.93 -21.69
CA VAL A 23 -7.24 -5.63 -22.16
C VAL A 23 -6.30 -6.08 -21.04
N SER A 24 -6.66 -5.92 -19.76
CA SER A 24 -5.78 -6.25 -18.64
C SER A 24 -5.41 -7.73 -18.60
N TYR A 25 -6.38 -8.63 -18.73
CA TYR A 25 -6.11 -10.07 -18.72
C TYR A 25 -5.16 -10.52 -19.86
N PRO A 26 -5.40 -10.20 -21.16
CA PRO A 26 -4.45 -10.52 -22.22
C PRO A 26 -3.03 -9.99 -21.99
N VAL A 27 -2.90 -8.79 -21.40
CA VAL A 27 -1.59 -8.23 -21.05
C VAL A 27 -0.92 -9.04 -19.94
N CYS A 28 -1.64 -9.42 -18.91
CA CYS A 28 -1.14 -10.26 -17.82
C CYS A 28 -0.71 -11.64 -18.32
N GLU A 29 -1.49 -12.25 -19.23
CA GLU A 29 -1.16 -13.53 -19.86
C GLU A 29 0.13 -13.44 -20.69
N MET A 30 0.30 -12.39 -21.49
CA MET A 30 1.54 -12.15 -22.24
C MET A 30 2.73 -12.02 -21.29
N LEU A 31 2.58 -11.32 -20.17
CA LEU A 31 3.64 -11.11 -19.20
C LEU A 31 4.01 -12.41 -18.48
N SER A 32 3.05 -13.26 -18.12
CA SER A 32 3.30 -14.53 -17.45
C SER A 32 4.03 -15.53 -18.36
N LYS A 33 3.76 -15.50 -19.67
CA LYS A 33 4.53 -16.29 -20.66
C LYS A 33 5.96 -15.79 -20.84
N ALA A 34 6.24 -14.52 -20.59
CA ALA A 34 7.54 -13.89 -20.79
C ALA A 34 8.46 -13.90 -19.56
N ASP A 35 7.95 -14.23 -18.36
CA ASP A 35 8.70 -14.21 -17.11
C ASP A 35 8.20 -15.32 -16.17
N ALA A 36 9.01 -16.35 -15.96
CA ALA A 36 8.66 -17.54 -15.19
C ALA A 36 8.38 -17.27 -13.70
N ARG A 37 8.75 -16.08 -13.18
CA ARG A 37 8.44 -15.66 -11.81
C ARG A 37 6.99 -15.24 -11.63
N ILE A 38 6.26 -15.02 -12.74
CA ILE A 38 4.89 -14.54 -12.74
C ILE A 38 3.92 -15.71 -12.69
N VAL A 39 3.05 -15.71 -11.68
CA VAL A 39 1.89 -16.58 -11.57
C VAL A 39 0.64 -15.73 -11.82
N LEU A 40 -0.05 -16.00 -12.92
CA LEU A 40 -1.33 -15.34 -13.26
C LEU A 40 -2.49 -16.09 -12.65
N ILE A 41 -3.34 -15.37 -11.94
CA ILE A 41 -4.56 -15.87 -11.33
C ILE A 41 -5.72 -15.06 -11.89
N ASP A 42 -6.61 -15.72 -12.63
CA ASP A 42 -7.84 -15.13 -13.16
C ASP A 42 -9.04 -15.59 -12.32
N LYS A 43 -9.88 -14.66 -11.90
CA LYS A 43 -11.04 -14.94 -11.05
C LYS A 43 -12.20 -14.00 -11.37
N GLU A 44 -13.40 -14.42 -10.98
CA GLU A 44 -14.56 -13.54 -10.99
C GLU A 44 -14.35 -12.37 -10.03
N ASN A 45 -14.90 -11.19 -10.39
CA ASN A 45 -14.78 -9.99 -9.56
C ASN A 45 -15.41 -10.21 -8.18
N SER A 46 -14.61 -10.02 -7.14
CA SER A 46 -15.04 -10.11 -5.75
C SER A 46 -14.49 -8.95 -4.88
N GLY A 47 -13.85 -7.98 -5.53
CA GLY A 47 -13.32 -6.79 -4.87
C GLY A 47 -11.89 -6.93 -4.38
N VAL A 48 -11.30 -5.79 -4.02
CA VAL A 48 -9.87 -5.65 -3.68
C VAL A 48 -9.48 -6.49 -2.46
N SER A 49 -10.29 -6.49 -1.39
CA SER A 49 -10.04 -7.24 -0.16
C SER A 49 -9.97 -8.74 -0.41
N ALA A 50 -10.98 -9.33 -1.06
CA ALA A 50 -11.01 -10.75 -1.39
C ALA A 50 -9.85 -11.15 -2.31
N THR A 51 -9.48 -10.27 -3.24
CA THR A 51 -8.36 -10.48 -4.16
C THR A 51 -7.02 -10.45 -3.43
N ARG A 52 -6.79 -9.50 -2.53
CA ARG A 52 -5.58 -9.45 -1.69
C ARG A 52 -5.50 -10.64 -0.73
N ASN A 53 -6.61 -11.03 -0.12
CA ASN A 53 -6.69 -12.22 0.74
C ASN A 53 -6.33 -13.49 -0.03
N LEU A 54 -6.82 -13.65 -1.26
CA LEU A 54 -6.42 -14.76 -2.13
C LEU A 54 -4.92 -14.74 -2.41
N GLY A 55 -4.35 -13.58 -2.76
CA GLY A 55 -2.92 -13.41 -2.97
C GLY A 55 -2.09 -13.81 -1.75
N MET A 56 -2.47 -13.38 -0.55
CA MET A 56 -1.80 -13.75 0.70
C MET A 56 -1.82 -15.26 0.95
N ARG A 57 -2.95 -15.93 0.69
CA ARG A 57 -3.06 -17.40 0.83
C ARG A 57 -2.21 -18.18 -0.17
N MET A 58 -2.04 -17.65 -1.38
CA MET A 58 -1.28 -18.31 -2.46
C MET A 58 0.22 -18.01 -2.40
N ALA A 59 0.63 -16.91 -1.79
CA ALA A 59 2.02 -16.49 -1.72
C ALA A 59 2.88 -17.48 -0.93
N ARG A 60 4.04 -17.86 -1.49
CA ARG A 60 5.00 -18.79 -0.90
C ARG A 60 6.23 -18.11 -0.32
N GLY A 61 6.41 -16.82 -0.62
CA GLY A 61 7.57 -16.04 -0.19
C GLY A 61 7.68 -15.90 1.33
N LYS A 62 8.89 -15.62 1.82
CA LYS A 62 9.17 -15.27 3.21
C LYS A 62 8.53 -13.93 3.58
N TYR A 63 8.43 -13.04 2.61
CA TYR A 63 7.85 -11.71 2.75
C TYR A 63 6.73 -11.50 1.73
N LEU A 64 5.82 -10.57 2.07
CA LEU A 64 4.75 -10.08 1.20
C LEU A 64 4.99 -8.61 0.90
N GLN A 65 4.86 -8.23 -0.38
CA GLN A 65 4.87 -6.85 -0.85
C GLN A 65 3.68 -6.64 -1.77
N PHE A 66 2.87 -5.62 -1.51
CA PHE A 66 1.70 -5.28 -2.31
C PHE A 66 2.04 -4.19 -3.32
N VAL A 67 1.44 -4.27 -4.50
CA VAL A 67 1.63 -3.27 -5.57
C VAL A 67 0.32 -3.09 -6.30
N ASP A 68 -0.19 -1.86 -6.32
CA ASP A 68 -1.39 -1.53 -7.08
C ASP A 68 -1.08 -1.45 -8.58
N ALA A 69 -2.04 -1.82 -9.43
CA ALA A 69 -1.80 -2.03 -10.86
C ALA A 69 -1.49 -0.74 -11.63
N ASP A 70 -1.94 0.42 -11.14
CA ASP A 70 -1.74 1.74 -11.73
C ASP A 70 -0.47 2.46 -11.21
N ASP A 71 0.23 1.87 -10.25
CA ASP A 71 1.41 2.44 -9.61
C ASP A 71 2.74 1.83 -10.08
N THR A 72 3.86 2.33 -9.53
CA THR A 72 5.19 1.83 -9.88
C THR A 72 6.12 1.76 -8.68
N LEU A 73 6.99 0.73 -8.67
CA LEU A 73 8.10 0.60 -7.73
C LEU A 73 9.39 1.20 -8.31
N GLU A 74 10.23 1.73 -7.43
CA GLU A 74 11.63 1.99 -7.79
C GLU A 74 12.37 0.67 -8.05
N PRO A 75 13.32 0.61 -8.98
CA PRO A 75 13.99 -0.65 -9.35
C PRO A 75 14.67 -1.38 -8.18
N PHE A 76 15.16 -0.65 -7.20
CA PHE A 76 15.84 -1.15 -6.00
C PHE A 76 14.91 -1.41 -4.81
N ALA A 77 13.61 -1.17 -4.95
CA ALA A 77 12.66 -1.14 -3.85
C ALA A 77 12.61 -2.44 -3.07
N THR A 78 12.39 -3.56 -3.76
CA THR A 78 12.26 -4.86 -3.08
C THR A 78 13.58 -5.30 -2.45
N GLU A 79 14.71 -5.08 -3.12
CA GLU A 79 16.04 -5.40 -2.59
C GLU A 79 16.32 -4.65 -1.28
N LEU A 80 16.07 -3.35 -1.27
CA LEU A 80 16.28 -2.50 -0.10
C LEU A 80 15.38 -2.92 1.07
N LEU A 81 14.09 -3.20 0.79
CA LEU A 81 13.15 -3.65 1.82
C LEU A 81 13.57 -5.00 2.42
N VAL A 82 13.91 -5.98 1.57
CA VAL A 82 14.33 -7.32 2.01
C VAL A 82 15.63 -7.23 2.81
N GLN A 83 16.61 -6.47 2.33
CA GLN A 83 17.87 -6.29 3.05
C GLN A 83 17.64 -5.76 4.47
N ARG A 84 16.79 -4.72 4.62
CA ARG A 84 16.50 -4.17 5.95
C ARG A 84 15.71 -5.12 6.83
N ALA A 85 14.81 -5.91 6.24
CA ALA A 85 14.08 -6.95 6.98
C ALA A 85 15.02 -8.03 7.50
N GLU A 86 15.96 -8.49 6.68
CA GLU A 86 16.93 -9.52 7.08
C GLU A 86 17.96 -9.00 8.09
N ASP A 87 18.58 -7.86 7.82
CA ASP A 87 19.63 -7.27 8.69
C ASP A 87 19.10 -6.97 10.11
N ASN A 88 17.82 -6.66 10.25
CA ASN A 88 17.21 -6.26 11.52
C ASN A 88 16.24 -7.31 12.07
N ASN A 89 16.08 -8.45 11.39
CA ASN A 89 15.05 -9.43 11.69
C ASN A 89 13.66 -8.78 11.88
N ALA A 90 13.34 -7.81 10.99
CA ALA A 90 12.13 -7.05 11.11
C ALA A 90 10.90 -7.85 10.65
N ASP A 91 9.79 -7.66 11.34
CA ASP A 91 8.49 -8.22 10.96
C ASP A 91 7.80 -7.34 9.93
N LEU A 92 8.03 -6.03 10.03
CA LEU A 92 7.52 -5.04 9.08
C LEU A 92 8.61 -4.02 8.75
N VAL A 93 8.81 -3.77 7.45
CA VAL A 93 9.59 -2.63 6.97
C VAL A 93 8.64 -1.66 6.28
N ILE A 94 8.67 -0.38 6.70
CA ILE A 94 7.90 0.70 6.10
C ILE A 94 8.84 1.70 5.42
N ALA A 95 8.47 2.20 4.26
CA ALA A 95 9.30 3.15 3.53
C ALA A 95 8.51 4.40 3.10
N ALA A 96 9.24 5.48 2.83
CA ALA A 96 8.65 6.65 2.20
C ALA A 96 8.16 6.34 0.78
N TYR A 97 7.26 7.19 0.25
CA TYR A 97 6.75 7.09 -1.09
C TYR A 97 6.61 8.47 -1.76
N ASN A 98 6.53 8.48 -3.07
CA ASN A 98 6.25 9.67 -3.86
C ASN A 98 4.77 9.68 -4.28
N ARG A 99 4.06 10.75 -4.01
CA ARG A 99 2.77 11.07 -4.64
C ARG A 99 3.04 11.85 -5.92
N ILE A 100 2.55 11.33 -7.03
CA ILE A 100 2.72 11.91 -8.35
C ILE A 100 1.36 12.43 -8.81
N VAL A 101 1.22 13.75 -8.85
CA VAL A 101 0.01 14.39 -9.37
C VAL A 101 0.24 14.72 -10.85
N PRO A 102 -0.47 14.07 -11.78
CA PRO A 102 -0.32 14.33 -13.20
C PRO A 102 -0.64 15.79 -13.54
N TYR A 103 0.20 16.40 -14.36
CA TYR A 103 -0.07 17.76 -14.85
C TYR A 103 -1.31 17.75 -15.76
N LYS A 104 -2.31 18.58 -15.42
CA LYS A 104 -3.46 18.87 -16.28
C LYS A 104 -3.26 20.25 -16.90
N PRO A 105 -3.02 20.39 -18.22
CA PRO A 105 -2.96 21.70 -18.86
C PRO A 105 -4.30 22.42 -18.74
N LYS A 106 -4.28 23.68 -18.31
CA LYS A 106 -5.49 24.53 -18.14
C LYS A 106 -6.25 24.82 -19.45
N LYS A 107 -5.64 24.56 -20.60
CA LYS A 107 -6.27 24.59 -21.94
C LYS A 107 -5.74 23.37 -22.69
N GLU A 108 -6.59 22.73 -23.50
CA GLU A 108 -6.14 21.73 -24.46
C GLU A 108 -5.11 22.39 -25.39
N ALA A 109 -3.84 22.18 -25.08
CA ALA A 109 -2.80 22.45 -26.05
C ALA A 109 -3.12 21.56 -27.26
N LYS A 110 -3.36 22.16 -28.44
CA LYS A 110 -3.48 21.43 -29.71
C LYS A 110 -2.13 20.74 -29.94
N LEU A 111 -1.95 19.59 -29.34
CA LEU A 111 -0.78 18.74 -29.57
C LEU A 111 -1.06 17.90 -30.79
N ASP A 112 -0.04 17.80 -31.65
CA ASP A 112 -0.07 17.03 -32.87
C ASP A 112 -0.54 15.58 -32.58
N PRO A 113 -1.67 15.14 -33.16
CA PRO A 113 -2.18 13.79 -32.96
C PRO A 113 -1.19 12.70 -33.39
N LEU A 114 -0.22 13.03 -34.25
CA LEU A 114 0.79 12.12 -34.77
C LEU A 114 1.94 11.84 -33.81
N LEU A 115 1.98 12.51 -32.62
CA LEU A 115 3.09 12.35 -31.67
C LEU A 115 2.59 12.06 -30.22
N PRO A 116 1.86 10.96 -29.99
CA PRO A 116 1.28 10.64 -28.66
C PRO A 116 2.33 10.49 -27.56
N ASN A 117 3.54 10.04 -27.89
CA ASN A 117 4.63 9.87 -26.94
C ASN A 117 5.18 11.20 -26.38
N LYS A 118 5.13 12.29 -27.15
CA LYS A 118 5.55 13.62 -26.68
C LYS A 118 4.59 14.18 -25.62
N LYS A 119 3.30 13.90 -25.75
CA LYS A 119 2.28 14.32 -24.74
C LYS A 119 2.54 13.60 -23.42
N LYS A 120 2.78 12.31 -23.44
CA LYS A 120 3.08 11.52 -22.25
C LYS A 120 4.36 11.99 -21.55
N GLN A 121 5.44 12.19 -22.31
CA GLN A 121 6.71 12.69 -21.79
C GLN A 121 6.59 14.12 -21.20
N LEU A 122 5.78 15.00 -21.81
CA LEU A 122 5.58 16.36 -21.30
C LEU A 122 4.74 16.36 -20.00
N THR A 123 3.68 15.54 -19.92
CA THR A 123 2.88 15.40 -18.72
C THR A 123 3.67 14.78 -17.56
N GLU A 124 4.54 13.82 -17.83
CA GLU A 124 5.44 13.24 -16.83
C GLU A 124 6.49 14.27 -16.35
N ARG A 125 7.04 15.10 -17.23
CA ARG A 125 8.01 16.16 -16.86
C ARG A 125 7.40 17.29 -16.03
N LEU A 126 6.11 17.53 -16.17
CA LEU A 126 5.40 18.60 -15.46
C LEU A 126 4.58 18.07 -14.27
N ALA A 127 4.64 16.77 -13.97
CA ALA A 127 4.01 16.19 -12.80
C ALA A 127 4.62 16.78 -11.51
N LYS A 128 3.76 17.04 -10.53
CA LYS A 128 4.22 17.44 -9.20
C LYS A 128 4.57 16.19 -8.41
N PHE A 129 5.76 16.18 -7.82
CA PHE A 129 6.22 15.14 -6.93
C PHE A 129 6.18 15.65 -5.48
N GLN A 130 5.63 14.86 -4.61
CA GLN A 130 5.65 15.10 -3.18
C GLN A 130 6.01 13.80 -2.48
N THR A 131 7.08 13.83 -1.67
CA THR A 131 7.53 12.67 -0.90
C THR A 131 6.88 12.68 0.48
N PHE A 132 6.36 11.53 0.89
CA PHE A 132 5.76 11.30 2.20
C PHE A 132 6.55 10.23 2.95
N GLY A 133 6.90 10.55 4.19
CA GLY A 133 7.54 9.65 5.14
C GLY A 133 7.65 10.37 6.47
N PHE A 134 7.11 9.78 7.55
CA PHE A 134 6.99 10.45 8.85
C PHE A 134 7.94 9.88 9.90
N LEU A 135 8.41 8.65 9.72
CA LEU A 135 9.31 8.00 10.65
C LEU A 135 10.78 8.27 10.30
N PRO A 136 11.65 8.47 11.31
CA PRO A 136 13.10 8.48 11.08
C PRO A 136 13.57 7.10 10.62
N MET A 137 14.67 7.06 9.86
CA MET A 137 15.27 5.81 9.46
C MET A 137 15.81 5.05 10.67
N GLY A 138 15.45 3.78 10.82
CA GLY A 138 15.98 2.92 11.87
C GLY A 138 15.03 1.82 12.32
N PHE A 139 15.55 1.02 13.23
CA PHE A 139 14.82 -0.02 13.95
C PHE A 139 13.91 0.62 15.01
N MET A 140 12.74 0.01 15.22
CA MET A 140 11.75 0.41 16.23
C MET A 140 11.12 -0.81 16.87
N THR A 141 10.80 -0.70 18.15
CA THR A 141 9.89 -1.62 18.83
C THR A 141 8.44 -1.37 18.41
N LYS A 142 7.54 -2.24 18.83
CA LYS A 142 6.09 -2.07 18.60
C LYS A 142 5.57 -0.76 19.20
N GLU A 143 5.99 -0.46 20.42
CA GLU A 143 5.57 0.74 21.15
C GLU A 143 6.07 2.02 20.46
N GLU A 144 7.34 2.04 20.03
CA GLU A 144 7.92 3.18 19.31
C GLU A 144 7.21 3.40 17.97
N PHE A 145 6.92 2.31 17.22
CA PHE A 145 6.17 2.39 15.97
C PHE A 145 4.73 2.88 16.19
N ALA A 146 4.05 2.38 17.22
CA ALA A 146 2.70 2.79 17.57
C ALA A 146 2.66 4.28 17.99
N CYS A 147 3.61 4.77 18.77
CA CYS A 147 3.73 6.19 19.11
C CYS A 147 3.94 7.05 17.86
N GLY A 148 4.77 6.59 16.91
CA GLY A 148 4.97 7.26 15.62
C GLY A 148 3.69 7.32 14.78
N LEU A 149 2.92 6.23 14.75
CA LEU A 149 1.64 6.16 14.02
C LEU A 149 0.65 7.20 14.55
N MET A 150 0.63 7.50 15.85
CA MET A 150 -0.27 8.49 16.43
C MET A 150 0.10 9.94 16.13
N GLN A 151 1.27 10.23 15.59
CA GLN A 151 1.60 11.58 15.12
C GLN A 151 0.77 11.97 13.90
N GLU A 152 0.55 11.01 12.96
CA GLU A 152 -0.23 11.19 11.73
C GLU A 152 -1.17 9.98 11.49
N PRO A 153 -2.17 9.75 12.39
CA PRO A 153 -2.91 8.49 12.45
C PRO A 153 -3.79 8.23 11.23
N ALA A 154 -4.13 9.27 10.48
CA ALA A 154 -4.98 9.16 9.29
C ALA A 154 -4.19 9.15 7.97
N SER A 155 -2.85 9.19 8.02
CA SER A 155 -2.05 9.32 6.82
C SER A 155 -2.00 8.03 5.99
N PHE A 156 -1.87 8.18 4.68
CA PHE A 156 -1.62 7.06 3.77
C PHE A 156 -0.32 6.33 4.12
N TYR A 157 0.70 7.02 4.60
CA TYR A 157 1.97 6.43 4.97
C TYR A 157 1.79 5.22 5.91
N TYR A 158 0.94 5.34 6.92
CA TYR A 158 0.64 4.24 7.83
C TYR A 158 -0.50 3.34 7.34
N GLY A 159 -1.48 3.90 6.65
CA GLY A 159 -2.71 3.21 6.27
C GLY A 159 -2.54 2.24 5.11
N VAL A 160 -1.77 2.58 4.10
CA VAL A 160 -1.66 1.77 2.86
C VAL A 160 -0.77 0.54 3.04
N MET A 161 -0.99 -0.47 2.19
CA MET A 161 -0.19 -1.71 2.22
C MET A 161 1.04 -1.64 1.31
N TRP A 162 1.03 -0.87 0.25
CA TRP A 162 2.01 -0.93 -0.84
C TRP A 162 3.38 -0.29 -0.55
N ASN A 163 3.53 0.52 0.51
CA ASN A 163 4.83 1.08 0.93
C ASN A 163 5.54 0.24 1.98
N LYS A 164 5.12 -1.02 2.15
CA LYS A 164 5.58 -1.91 3.22
C LYS A 164 6.01 -3.28 2.70
N LEU A 165 6.87 -3.92 3.48
CA LEU A 165 7.20 -5.33 3.37
C LEU A 165 6.79 -6.02 4.68
N TYR A 166 6.05 -7.10 4.57
CA TYR A 166 5.48 -7.85 5.71
C TYR A 166 6.11 -9.24 5.80
N ARG A 167 6.45 -9.69 7.00
CA ARG A 167 6.83 -11.08 7.25
C ARG A 167 5.60 -11.98 7.05
N ALA A 168 5.66 -12.87 6.08
CA ALA A 168 4.51 -13.67 5.67
C ALA A 168 4.05 -14.68 6.73
N ASP A 169 4.98 -15.16 7.59
CA ASP A 169 4.65 -16.13 8.63
C ASP A 169 3.66 -15.58 9.65
N LEU A 170 3.68 -14.28 9.95
CA LEU A 170 2.69 -13.66 10.82
C LEU A 170 1.29 -13.68 10.19
N VAL A 171 1.20 -13.43 8.88
CA VAL A 171 -0.08 -13.52 8.16
C VAL A 171 -0.60 -14.96 8.14
N ARG A 172 0.28 -15.94 7.99
CA ARG A 172 -0.10 -17.37 7.97
C ARG A 172 -0.50 -17.89 9.34
N ALA A 173 0.14 -17.39 10.41
CA ALA A 173 -0.10 -17.84 11.77
C ALA A 173 -1.40 -17.28 12.38
N HIS A 174 -1.90 -16.15 11.87
CA HIS A 174 -3.01 -15.40 12.47
C HIS A 174 -4.12 -15.17 11.43
N THR A 175 -5.23 -15.88 11.56
CA THR A 175 -6.34 -15.87 10.59
C THR A 175 -7.11 -14.57 10.54
N ASP A 176 -6.99 -13.72 11.57
CA ASP A 176 -7.57 -12.37 11.63
C ASP A 176 -6.72 -11.33 10.89
N VAL A 177 -5.47 -11.66 10.52
CA VAL A 177 -4.60 -10.79 9.70
C VAL A 177 -4.96 -10.95 8.23
N GLN A 178 -6.04 -10.27 7.84
CA GLN A 178 -6.56 -10.26 6.47
C GLN A 178 -7.23 -8.92 6.16
N CYS A 179 -7.43 -8.61 4.88
CA CYS A 179 -8.25 -7.46 4.49
C CYS A 179 -9.72 -7.75 4.78
N SER A 180 -10.43 -6.81 5.40
CA SER A 180 -11.87 -6.97 5.65
C SER A 180 -12.65 -6.92 4.35
N GLU A 181 -13.43 -7.95 4.05
CA GLU A 181 -14.31 -8.01 2.87
C GLU A 181 -15.61 -7.23 3.07
N GLU A 182 -15.92 -6.87 4.31
CA GLU A 182 -17.09 -6.05 4.65
C GLU A 182 -16.80 -4.55 4.55
N MET A 183 -15.53 -4.15 4.65
CA MET A 183 -15.10 -2.76 4.53
C MET A 183 -14.92 -2.39 3.06
N THR A 184 -15.68 -1.39 2.63
CA THR A 184 -15.56 -0.84 1.25
C THR A 184 -14.53 0.29 1.16
N TRP A 185 -13.91 0.68 2.26
CA TRP A 185 -12.90 1.72 2.37
C TRP A 185 -12.07 1.54 3.64
N SER A 186 -10.76 1.83 3.56
CA SER A 186 -9.78 1.66 4.67
C SER A 186 -9.51 0.20 5.06
N GLU A 187 -9.77 -0.75 4.19
CA GLU A 187 -9.42 -2.17 4.37
C GLU A 187 -7.91 -2.37 4.59
N ASP A 188 -7.09 -1.52 3.97
CA ASP A 188 -5.63 -1.47 4.13
C ASP A 188 -5.23 -1.13 5.57
N LEU A 189 -5.85 -0.09 6.13
CA LEU A 189 -5.58 0.31 7.51
C LEU A 189 -6.03 -0.75 8.51
N TYR A 190 -7.19 -1.38 8.26
CA TYR A 190 -7.64 -2.53 9.06
C TYR A 190 -6.59 -3.64 9.07
N PHE A 191 -6.11 -4.05 7.89
CA PHE A 191 -5.04 -5.05 7.77
C PHE A 191 -3.78 -4.63 8.55
N ASN A 192 -3.34 -3.38 8.42
CA ASN A 192 -2.16 -2.89 9.12
C ASN A 192 -2.33 -2.94 10.64
N LEU A 193 -3.49 -2.51 11.18
CA LEU A 193 -3.75 -2.53 12.63
C LEU A 193 -3.78 -3.95 13.18
N THR A 194 -4.40 -4.90 12.45
CA THR A 194 -4.41 -6.30 12.87
C THR A 194 -3.02 -6.93 12.77
N TYR A 195 -2.23 -6.61 11.73
CA TYR A 195 -0.86 -7.09 11.59
C TYR A 195 0.06 -6.58 12.72
N ILE A 196 -0.01 -5.29 13.06
CA ILE A 196 0.80 -4.67 14.12
C ILE A 196 0.59 -5.33 15.48
N ARG A 197 -0.58 -5.90 15.76
CA ARG A 197 -0.85 -6.63 17.02
C ARG A 197 0.13 -7.78 17.25
N TYR A 198 0.58 -8.43 16.19
CA TYR A 198 1.44 -9.61 16.22
C TYR A 198 2.90 -9.32 15.86
N ALA A 199 3.18 -8.22 15.19
CA ALA A 199 4.53 -7.80 14.85
C ALA A 199 5.22 -7.16 16.07
N GLU A 200 6.51 -7.42 16.25
CA GLU A 200 7.31 -6.90 17.37
C GLU A 200 8.45 -5.99 16.90
N ARG A 201 8.92 -6.20 15.67
CA ARG A 201 10.15 -5.59 15.16
C ARG A 201 9.86 -4.83 13.88
N PHE A 202 10.08 -3.52 13.93
CA PHE A 202 9.77 -2.62 12.82
C PHE A 202 11.05 -1.94 12.34
N PHE A 203 11.11 -1.65 11.04
CA PHE A 203 12.17 -0.83 10.48
C PHE A 203 11.57 0.23 9.55
N ALA A 204 11.98 1.49 9.70
CA ALA A 204 11.55 2.57 8.82
C ALA A 204 12.67 3.01 7.88
N LEU A 205 12.30 3.27 6.62
CA LEU A 205 13.16 3.80 5.57
C LEU A 205 12.67 5.18 5.13
N THR A 206 13.59 6.12 5.01
CA THR A 206 13.32 7.47 4.46
C THR A 206 13.41 7.52 2.94
N ALA A 207 13.97 6.49 2.30
CA ALA A 207 14.04 6.40 0.86
C ALA A 207 12.64 6.14 0.26
N PRO A 208 12.16 6.94 -0.71
CA PRO A 208 10.91 6.66 -1.41
C PRO A 208 11.12 5.48 -2.36
N ILE A 209 10.35 4.43 -2.14
CA ILE A 209 10.44 3.17 -2.93
C ILE A 209 9.27 2.98 -3.88
N TYR A 210 8.21 3.73 -3.69
CA TYR A 210 6.94 3.57 -4.38
C TYR A 210 6.48 4.89 -4.98
N ASN A 211 5.92 4.84 -6.19
CA ASN A 211 5.37 6.00 -6.87
C ASN A 211 3.87 5.82 -7.02
N TYR A 212 3.12 6.48 -6.13
CA TYR A 212 1.67 6.54 -6.14
C TYR A 212 1.20 7.59 -7.14
N TYR A 213 0.42 7.18 -8.14
CA TYR A 213 -0.16 8.06 -9.14
C TYR A 213 -1.55 8.49 -8.72
N ASP A 214 -1.69 9.79 -8.37
CA ASP A 214 -2.96 10.38 -7.97
C ASP A 214 -3.92 10.53 -9.15
N ASN A 215 -4.71 9.49 -9.39
CA ASN A 215 -5.68 9.44 -10.48
C ASN A 215 -7.04 9.95 -10.00
N PRO A 216 -7.68 10.94 -10.69
CA PRO A 216 -8.97 11.49 -10.30
C PRO A 216 -10.13 10.49 -10.26
N GLY A 217 -9.97 9.34 -10.90
CA GLY A 217 -10.92 8.23 -10.89
C GLY A 217 -10.66 7.18 -9.80
N SER A 218 -9.66 7.39 -8.95
CA SER A 218 -9.36 6.44 -7.87
C SER A 218 -10.49 6.37 -6.84
N ALA A 219 -10.60 5.23 -6.17
CA ALA A 219 -11.61 4.99 -5.13
C ALA A 219 -11.57 6.06 -4.01
N VAL A 220 -10.38 6.59 -3.72
CA VAL A 220 -10.16 7.65 -2.71
C VAL A 220 -10.95 8.91 -3.04
N HIS A 221 -10.96 9.35 -4.31
CA HIS A 221 -11.70 10.54 -4.74
C HIS A 221 -13.22 10.32 -4.90
N LEU A 222 -13.64 9.06 -5.02
CA LEU A 222 -15.04 8.68 -5.23
C LEU A 222 -15.76 8.30 -3.95
N THR A 223 -15.04 8.15 -2.83
CA THR A 223 -15.60 7.72 -1.56
C THR A 223 -16.52 8.78 -0.97
N LYS A 224 -17.76 8.39 -0.65
CA LYS A 224 -18.74 9.28 -0.02
C LYS A 224 -18.37 9.53 1.44
N VAL A 225 -18.58 10.75 1.93
CA VAL A 225 -18.34 11.17 3.33
C VAL A 225 -18.95 10.19 4.34
N ARG A 226 -20.17 9.71 4.09
CA ARG A 226 -20.86 8.75 4.97
C ARG A 226 -20.09 7.42 5.09
N THR A 227 -19.56 6.90 3.98
CA THR A 227 -18.75 5.67 3.95
C THR A 227 -17.46 5.85 4.76
N ALA A 228 -16.80 7.01 4.60
CA ALA A 228 -15.60 7.33 5.35
C ALA A 228 -15.85 7.41 6.88
N ILE A 229 -16.96 8.03 7.30
CA ILE A 229 -17.35 8.10 8.72
C ILE A 229 -17.61 6.69 9.28
N THR A 230 -18.35 5.85 8.56
CA THR A 230 -18.66 4.48 8.99
C THR A 230 -17.37 3.66 9.15
N ALA A 231 -16.46 3.71 8.19
CA ALA A 231 -15.18 3.01 8.25
C ALA A 231 -14.32 3.50 9.43
N ARG A 232 -14.25 4.81 9.66
CA ARG A 232 -13.51 5.39 10.79
C ARG A 232 -14.07 4.96 12.13
N THR A 233 -15.39 4.92 12.27
CA THR A 233 -16.03 4.47 13.50
C THR A 233 -15.72 2.99 13.77
N ALA A 234 -15.72 2.15 12.73
CA ALA A 234 -15.30 0.76 12.86
C ALA A 234 -13.84 0.63 13.27
N LEU A 235 -12.94 1.36 12.61
CA LEU A 235 -11.50 1.32 12.89
C LEU A 235 -11.11 1.91 14.25
N PHE A 236 -11.93 2.78 14.81
CA PHE A 236 -11.69 3.32 16.15
C PHE A 236 -11.57 2.23 17.21
N SER A 237 -12.40 1.19 17.16
CA SER A 237 -12.33 0.07 18.09
C SER A 237 -11.01 -0.70 17.97
N TYR A 238 -10.50 -0.88 16.76
CA TYR A 238 -9.20 -1.53 16.51
C TYR A 238 -8.02 -0.70 17.00
N TYR A 239 -8.04 0.62 16.80
CA TYR A 239 -7.05 1.53 17.37
C TYR A 239 -7.09 1.46 18.90
N LYS A 240 -8.27 1.59 19.49
CA LYS A 240 -8.43 1.55 20.93
C LYS A 240 -7.88 0.24 21.52
N GLU A 241 -8.31 -0.89 20.96
CA GLU A 241 -7.88 -2.22 21.41
C GLU A 241 -6.36 -2.41 21.31
N LEU A 242 -5.73 -2.02 20.17
CA LEU A 242 -4.29 -2.08 20.00
C LEU A 242 -3.57 -1.24 21.09
N TYR A 243 -3.99 0.00 21.30
CA TYR A 243 -3.33 0.89 22.26
C TYR A 243 -3.61 0.52 23.72
N GLU A 244 -4.76 -0.09 24.03
CA GLU A 244 -5.02 -0.68 25.33
C GLU A 244 -4.09 -1.88 25.60
N GLN A 245 -3.90 -2.75 24.63
CA GLN A 245 -2.96 -3.90 24.72
C GLN A 245 -1.52 -3.45 24.94
N LEU A 246 -1.12 -2.32 24.36
CA LEU A 246 0.22 -1.74 24.52
C LEU A 246 0.37 -0.90 25.82
N GLY A 247 -0.71 -0.66 26.56
CA GLY A 247 -0.69 0.24 27.71
C GLY A 247 -0.53 1.73 27.33
N LEU A 248 -0.74 2.08 26.06
CA LEU A 248 -0.51 3.42 25.50
C LEU A 248 -1.82 4.19 25.25
N TYR A 249 -2.98 3.64 25.60
CA TYR A 249 -4.27 4.24 25.26
C TYR A 249 -4.49 5.61 25.92
N GLU A 250 -4.26 5.73 27.22
CA GLU A 250 -4.51 6.98 27.94
C GLU A 250 -3.66 8.15 27.42
N GLU A 251 -2.41 7.88 27.02
CA GLU A 251 -1.49 8.88 26.47
C GLU A 251 -1.88 9.31 25.05
N ASN A 252 -2.46 8.40 24.26
CA ASN A 252 -2.76 8.61 22.86
C ASN A 252 -4.26 8.82 22.56
N LYS A 253 -5.14 8.73 23.55
CA LYS A 253 -6.60 8.77 23.33
C LYS A 253 -7.09 10.00 22.58
N LEU A 254 -6.50 11.17 22.81
CA LEU A 254 -6.86 12.39 22.07
C LEU A 254 -6.55 12.28 20.58
N GLN A 255 -5.45 11.65 20.21
CA GLN A 255 -5.09 11.42 18.81
C GLN A 255 -6.01 10.37 18.16
N ILE A 256 -6.36 9.32 18.90
CA ILE A 256 -7.33 8.31 18.46
C ILE A 256 -8.70 8.96 18.22
N PHE A 257 -9.14 9.88 19.09
CA PHE A 257 -10.36 10.65 18.85
C PHE A 257 -10.23 11.64 17.69
N LYS A 258 -9.09 12.30 17.52
CA LYS A 258 -8.83 13.14 16.34
C LYS A 258 -8.95 12.37 15.03
N TYR A 259 -8.52 11.10 15.00
CA TYR A 259 -8.71 10.23 13.84
C TYR A 259 -10.18 10.12 13.42
N LEU A 260 -11.14 10.05 14.39
CA LEU A 260 -12.58 10.00 14.08
C LEU A 260 -13.10 11.25 13.37
N ILE A 261 -12.55 12.42 13.74
CA ILE A 261 -13.05 13.73 13.28
C ILE A 261 -12.21 14.34 12.17
N SER A 262 -11.01 13.80 11.90
CA SER A 262 -10.15 14.30 10.82
C SER A 262 -10.87 14.16 9.47
N SER A 263 -10.86 15.21 8.65
CA SER A 263 -11.19 15.05 7.24
C SER A 263 -10.15 14.13 6.63
N SER A 264 -10.56 13.16 5.82
CA SER A 264 -9.59 12.34 5.07
C SER A 264 -8.63 13.27 4.34
N GLU A 265 -7.35 12.97 4.39
CA GLU A 265 -6.39 13.55 3.47
C GLU A 265 -6.84 13.18 2.06
N ALA A 266 -7.48 14.13 1.38
CA ALA A 266 -7.84 14.05 -0.02
C ALA A 266 -6.70 14.60 -0.86
#